data_693d8fdbe776398fcd13817fe4e82efb
#
_entry.id   693d8fdbe776398fcd13817fe4e82efb
#
_cell.length_a   1.000
_cell.length_b   1.000
_cell.length_c   1.000
_cell.angle_alpha   90.00
_cell.angle_beta   90.00
_cell.angle_gamma   90.00
#
_symmetry.space_group_name_H-M   'P 1'
#
loop_
_entity.id
_entity.type
_entity.pdbx_description
1 polymer ?
#
loop_
_entity_poly.entity_id
_entity_poly.type
_entity_poly.pdbx_seq_one_letter_code
_entity_poly.pdbx_strand_id
1 'polypeptide(L)'
;MRQTSFDGCRFLYGKMEESKMSKAVEFLNENPIQYLATVGRDGKAKCRPFMFAGEVDGKLWFCTNNTKDVYKDMQENPEIEISVSSPSYAWIRLHGTAVFENNMAVKEVCMQNPIVKGQYQTADNPIFEVFYLDNAHGVIADFSGNTPYEF
;
A
#
# COMPACT_ATOMS: atom_id res chain seq x y z
N MET A 1 -23.29 -27.94 -29.78
CA MET A 1 -23.12 -26.52 -29.48
C MET A 1 -23.46 -26.21 -28.04
N ARG A 2 -22.55 -26.45 -27.12
CA ARG A 2 -22.66 -25.92 -25.75
C ARG A 2 -21.25 -25.58 -25.24
N GLN A 3 -20.88 -24.35 -25.48
CA GLN A 3 -19.67 -23.72 -24.98
C GLN A 3 -20.07 -22.69 -23.91
N THR A 4 -20.40 -23.13 -22.72
CA THR A 4 -20.80 -22.21 -21.64
C THR A 4 -20.56 -22.83 -20.27
N SER A 5 -19.34 -23.05 -19.84
CA SER A 5 -19.11 -23.28 -18.40
C SER A 5 -17.73 -22.97 -17.86
N PHE A 6 -16.76 -22.56 -18.68
CA PHE A 6 -15.42 -22.25 -18.18
C PHE A 6 -15.16 -20.77 -17.87
N ASP A 7 -15.89 -19.85 -18.50
CA ASP A 7 -15.69 -18.41 -18.30
C ASP A 7 -16.25 -17.88 -16.96
N GLY A 8 -17.32 -18.50 -16.45
CA GLY A 8 -17.94 -18.08 -15.20
C GLY A 8 -17.07 -18.32 -13.96
N CYS A 9 -16.30 -19.41 -13.93
CA CYS A 9 -15.46 -19.77 -12.78
C CYS A 9 -14.22 -18.89 -12.66
N ARG A 10 -13.62 -18.52 -13.78
CA ARG A 10 -12.45 -17.65 -13.86
C ARG A 10 -12.80 -16.20 -13.48
N PHE A 11 -13.98 -15.76 -13.87
CA PHE A 11 -14.52 -14.43 -13.56
C PHE A 11 -14.89 -14.30 -12.06
N LEU A 12 -15.43 -15.36 -11.44
CA LEU A 12 -15.76 -15.40 -10.02
C LEU A 12 -14.52 -15.42 -9.15
N TYR A 13 -13.46 -16.11 -9.56
CA TYR A 13 -12.20 -16.16 -8.83
C TYR A 13 -11.47 -14.81 -8.84
N GLY A 14 -11.41 -14.17 -10.01
CA GLY A 14 -10.87 -12.81 -10.13
C GLY A 14 -11.65 -11.78 -9.31
N LYS A 15 -12.98 -11.86 -9.27
CA LYS A 15 -13.83 -10.98 -8.46
C LYS A 15 -13.64 -11.21 -6.95
N MET A 16 -13.36 -12.44 -6.50
CA MET A 16 -13.11 -12.72 -5.08
C MET A 16 -11.76 -12.17 -4.62
N GLU A 17 -10.70 -12.24 -5.43
CA GLU A 17 -9.40 -11.64 -5.13
C GLU A 17 -9.46 -10.11 -5.13
N GLU A 18 -10.12 -9.50 -6.11
CA GLU A 18 -10.41 -8.05 -6.14
C GLU A 18 -11.16 -7.60 -4.89
N SER A 19 -12.14 -8.40 -4.40
CA SER A 19 -12.90 -8.04 -3.21
C SER A 19 -12.06 -8.08 -1.92
N LYS A 20 -11.08 -8.97 -1.82
CA LYS A 20 -10.18 -9.04 -0.66
C LYS A 20 -9.26 -7.83 -0.57
N MET A 21 -8.60 -7.49 -1.68
CA MET A 21 -7.73 -6.33 -1.75
C MET A 21 -8.53 -5.02 -1.67
N SER A 22 -9.75 -4.98 -2.20
CA SER A 22 -10.59 -3.78 -2.18
C SER A 22 -10.95 -3.32 -0.77
N LYS A 23 -11.14 -4.24 0.18
CA LYS A 23 -11.35 -3.88 1.59
C LYS A 23 -10.12 -3.25 2.24
N ALA A 24 -8.94 -3.71 1.89
CA ALA A 24 -7.70 -3.10 2.35
C ALA A 24 -7.55 -1.68 1.78
N VAL A 25 -7.82 -1.50 0.48
CA VAL A 25 -7.81 -0.18 -0.18
C VAL A 25 -8.81 0.77 0.46
N GLU A 26 -10.05 0.32 0.68
CA GLU A 26 -11.08 1.11 1.34
C GLU A 26 -10.64 1.54 2.75
N PHE A 27 -10.12 0.60 3.55
CA PHE A 27 -9.65 0.88 4.91
C PHE A 27 -8.50 1.90 4.93
N LEU A 28 -7.55 1.79 4.01
CA LEU A 28 -6.44 2.73 3.90
C LEU A 28 -6.90 4.13 3.45
N ASN A 29 -7.86 4.20 2.53
CA ASN A 29 -8.42 5.47 2.08
C ASN A 29 -9.24 6.17 3.16
N GLU A 30 -9.98 5.44 3.98
CA GLU A 30 -10.74 5.97 5.10
C GLU A 30 -9.86 6.44 6.27
N ASN A 31 -8.65 5.90 6.37
CA ASN A 31 -7.69 6.20 7.43
C ASN A 31 -6.35 6.65 6.83
N PRO A 32 -6.27 7.88 6.32
CA PRO A 32 -5.20 8.32 5.41
C PRO A 32 -3.83 8.52 6.07
N ILE A 33 -3.74 8.59 7.39
CA ILE A 33 -2.47 8.72 8.09
C ILE A 33 -2.09 7.35 8.64
N GLN A 34 -1.37 6.58 7.87
CA GLN A 34 -0.86 5.28 8.27
C GLN A 34 0.53 5.43 8.93
N TYR A 35 0.99 4.35 9.54
CA TYR A 35 2.34 4.23 10.09
C TYR A 35 3.07 3.09 9.41
N LEU A 36 4.23 3.39 8.86
CA LEU A 36 5.08 2.46 8.14
C LEU A 36 6.28 2.09 9.00
N ALA A 37 6.44 0.80 9.25
CA ALA A 37 7.56 0.22 9.95
C ALA A 37 8.57 -0.35 8.98
N THR A 38 9.84 -0.06 9.23
CA THR A 38 10.98 -0.59 8.47
C THR A 38 12.05 -1.10 9.42
N VAL A 39 12.95 -1.92 8.89
CA VAL A 39 14.20 -2.26 9.57
C VAL A 39 15.26 -1.25 9.14
N GLY A 40 15.79 -0.51 10.08
CA GLY A 40 16.84 0.47 9.80
C GLY A 40 18.16 -0.17 9.39
N ARG A 41 19.00 0.58 8.68
CA ARG A 41 20.37 0.16 8.32
C ARG A 41 21.21 -0.20 9.53
N ASP A 42 20.85 0.31 10.70
CA ASP A 42 21.44 -0.02 12.01
C ASP A 42 20.84 -1.30 12.64
N GLY A 43 19.94 -1.98 11.94
CA GLY A 43 19.24 -3.18 12.42
C GLY A 43 18.12 -2.91 13.42
N LYS A 44 17.80 -1.65 13.71
CA LYS A 44 16.75 -1.27 14.67
C LYS A 44 15.42 -1.04 13.97
N ALA A 45 14.34 -1.31 14.68
CA ALA A 45 12.99 -0.99 14.22
C ALA A 45 12.80 0.53 14.09
N LYS A 46 12.24 0.97 12.98
CA LYS A 46 11.88 2.35 12.68
C LYS A 46 10.42 2.43 12.31
N CYS A 47 9.73 3.49 12.72
CA CYS A 47 8.34 3.73 12.40
C CYS A 47 8.08 5.22 12.19
N ARG A 48 7.26 5.58 11.20
CA ARG A 48 6.91 6.97 10.88
C ARG A 48 5.55 7.05 10.19
N PRO A 49 4.90 8.23 10.24
CA PRO A 49 3.71 8.46 9.45
C PRO A 49 3.99 8.32 7.97
N PHE A 50 3.02 7.75 7.26
CA PHE A 50 3.07 7.55 5.81
C PHE A 50 1.68 7.71 5.22
N MET A 51 1.58 7.83 3.91
CA MET A 51 0.30 8.01 3.24
C MET A 51 0.18 7.06 2.05
N PHE A 52 -0.92 6.31 2.02
CA PHE A 52 -1.31 5.49 0.88
C PHE A 52 -1.61 6.38 -0.33
N ALA A 53 -0.99 6.10 -1.45
CA ALA A 53 -1.18 6.88 -2.68
C ALA A 53 -2.36 6.38 -3.51
N GLY A 54 -2.60 5.07 -3.52
CA GLY A 54 -3.70 4.47 -4.27
C GLY A 54 -3.37 3.09 -4.80
N GLU A 55 -4.39 2.44 -5.34
CA GLU A 55 -4.25 1.21 -6.11
C GLU A 55 -4.17 1.55 -7.60
N VAL A 56 -3.13 1.08 -8.26
CA VAL A 56 -2.96 1.19 -9.71
C VAL A 56 -2.49 -0.16 -10.25
N ASP A 57 -3.17 -0.68 -11.25
CA ASP A 57 -2.88 -1.99 -11.87
C ASP A 57 -2.79 -3.15 -10.85
N GLY A 58 -3.68 -3.14 -9.85
CA GLY A 58 -3.75 -4.18 -8.83
C GLY A 58 -2.63 -4.13 -7.79
N LYS A 59 -1.82 -3.07 -7.78
CA LYS A 59 -0.73 -2.85 -6.83
C LYS A 59 -1.04 -1.71 -5.89
N LEU A 60 -0.62 -1.83 -4.63
CA LEU A 60 -0.76 -0.80 -3.62
C LEU A 60 0.48 0.11 -3.65
N TRP A 61 0.28 1.38 -3.97
CA TRP A 61 1.35 2.34 -4.18
C TRP A 61 1.48 3.34 -3.04
N PHE A 62 2.71 3.72 -2.80
CA PHE A 62 3.11 4.72 -1.81
C PHE A 62 4.17 5.63 -2.43
N CYS A 63 4.38 6.81 -1.83
CA CYS A 63 5.41 7.72 -2.29
C CYS A 63 6.31 8.20 -1.16
N THR A 64 7.53 8.54 -1.51
CA THR A 64 8.54 9.10 -0.63
C THR A 64 9.55 9.93 -1.43
N ASN A 65 10.69 10.24 -0.86
CA ASN A 65 11.81 10.80 -1.61
C ASN A 65 13.13 10.11 -1.27
N ASN A 66 14.06 10.15 -2.22
CA ASN A 66 15.32 9.42 -2.12
C ASN A 66 16.37 10.05 -1.19
N THR A 67 16.08 11.20 -0.60
CA THR A 67 16.95 11.83 0.40
C THR A 67 16.66 11.37 1.83
N LYS A 68 15.49 10.74 2.05
CA LYS A 68 15.05 10.30 3.37
C LYS A 68 15.74 9.00 3.81
N ASP A 69 15.94 8.87 5.11
CA ASP A 69 16.47 7.63 5.71
C ASP A 69 15.55 6.42 5.44
N VAL A 70 14.23 6.62 5.44
CA VAL A 70 13.28 5.55 5.14
C VAL A 70 13.49 4.95 3.74
N TYR A 71 13.78 5.77 2.74
CA TYR A 71 14.12 5.30 1.40
C TYR A 71 15.41 4.46 1.42
N LYS A 72 16.45 4.97 2.06
CA LYS A 72 17.76 4.30 2.16
C LYS A 72 17.65 2.97 2.94
N ASP A 73 16.85 2.96 4.00
CA ASP A 73 16.59 1.75 4.78
C ASP A 73 15.88 0.68 3.96
N MET A 74 14.85 1.06 3.18
CA MET A 74 14.13 0.15 2.29
C MET A 74 14.97 -0.35 1.10
N GLN A 75 16.00 0.38 0.67
CA GLN A 75 16.95 -0.11 -0.34
C GLN A 75 17.77 -1.30 0.19
N GLU A 76 18.12 -1.30 1.48
CA GLU A 76 18.88 -2.39 2.09
C GLU A 76 17.99 -3.52 2.61
N ASN A 77 16.84 -3.17 3.20
CA ASN A 77 15.84 -4.13 3.66
C ASN A 77 14.44 -3.69 3.21
N PRO A 78 13.91 -4.27 2.13
CA PRO A 78 12.63 -3.85 1.57
C PRO A 78 11.40 -4.42 2.27
N GLU A 79 11.57 -5.27 3.29
CA GLU A 79 10.44 -5.81 4.06
C GLU A 79 9.86 -4.72 4.96
N ILE A 80 8.56 -4.45 4.78
CA ILE A 80 7.86 -3.41 5.52
C ILE A 80 6.53 -3.88 6.07
N GLU A 81 6.06 -3.18 7.08
CA GLU A 81 4.72 -3.34 7.62
C GLU A 81 4.06 -1.96 7.78
N ILE A 82 2.79 -1.90 7.42
CA ILE A 82 1.96 -0.70 7.56
C ILE A 82 0.79 -1.02 8.48
N SER A 83 0.50 -0.10 9.39
CA SER A 83 -0.64 -0.22 10.28
C SER A 83 -1.34 1.12 10.47
N VAL A 84 -2.64 1.05 10.66
CA VAL A 84 -3.48 2.17 11.09
C VAL A 84 -4.74 1.65 11.76
N SER A 85 -5.23 2.40 12.73
CA SER A 85 -6.51 2.13 13.40
C SER A 85 -7.58 3.09 12.90
N SER A 86 -8.81 2.59 12.77
CA SER A 86 -9.99 3.42 12.55
C SER A 86 -10.48 4.05 13.86
N PRO A 87 -11.35 5.09 13.79
CA PRO A 87 -11.97 5.67 14.99
C PRO A 87 -12.83 4.67 15.79
N SER A 88 -13.30 3.59 15.15
CA SER A 88 -14.07 2.51 15.78
C SER A 88 -13.22 1.38 16.37
N TYR A 89 -11.91 1.59 16.49
CA TYR A 89 -10.93 0.63 17.01
C TYR A 89 -10.76 -0.64 16.17
N ALA A 90 -11.15 -0.63 14.90
CA ALA A 90 -10.64 -1.60 13.95
C ALA A 90 -9.24 -1.19 13.49
N TRP A 91 -8.42 -2.14 13.06
CA TRP A 91 -7.10 -1.84 12.54
C TRP A 91 -6.73 -2.75 11.38
N ILE A 92 -5.84 -2.24 10.53
CA ILE A 92 -5.20 -3.02 9.47
C ILE A 92 -3.72 -3.23 9.83
N ARG A 93 -3.22 -4.41 9.50
CA ARG A 93 -1.78 -4.70 9.41
C ARG A 93 -1.51 -5.25 8.02
N LEU A 94 -0.69 -4.54 7.27
CA LEU A 94 -0.39 -4.83 5.89
C LEU A 94 1.11 -5.04 5.74
N HIS A 95 1.51 -6.20 5.23
CA HIS A 95 2.90 -6.55 4.97
C HIS A 95 3.18 -6.58 3.48
N GLY A 96 4.42 -6.41 3.12
CA GLY A 96 4.90 -6.62 1.77
C GLY A 96 6.36 -6.26 1.61
N THR A 97 6.85 -6.53 0.43
CA THR A 97 8.19 -6.14 -0.01
C THR A 97 8.08 -4.84 -0.83
N ALA A 98 8.75 -3.78 -0.40
CA ALA A 98 8.76 -2.52 -1.13
C ALA A 98 9.56 -2.66 -2.43
N VAL A 99 8.93 -2.35 -3.55
CA VAL A 99 9.56 -2.34 -4.88
C VAL A 99 9.47 -0.94 -5.47
N PHE A 100 10.61 -0.29 -5.60
CA PHE A 100 10.71 1.03 -6.22
C PHE A 100 10.69 0.90 -7.73
N GLU A 101 9.85 1.68 -8.38
CA GLU A 101 9.69 1.70 -9.82
C GLU A 101 9.45 3.14 -10.27
N ASN A 102 10.18 3.60 -11.28
CA ASN A 102 9.94 4.92 -11.85
C ASN A 102 8.70 4.89 -12.75
N ASN A 103 7.53 4.93 -12.14
CA ASN A 103 6.24 4.89 -12.82
C ASN A 103 5.62 6.29 -12.87
N MET A 104 5.71 6.92 -14.03
CA MET A 104 5.23 8.30 -14.21
C MET A 104 3.72 8.42 -14.02
N ALA A 105 2.94 7.44 -14.46
CA ALA A 105 1.48 7.44 -14.27
C ALA A 105 1.10 7.44 -12.79
N VAL A 106 1.79 6.64 -11.96
CA VAL A 106 1.58 6.63 -10.51
C VAL A 106 2.05 7.95 -9.89
N LYS A 107 3.18 8.48 -10.32
CA LYS A 107 3.68 9.79 -9.84
C LYS A 107 2.66 10.91 -10.11
N GLU A 108 2.01 10.90 -11.26
CA GLU A 108 0.93 11.86 -11.58
C GLU A 108 -0.31 11.65 -10.69
N VAL A 109 -0.67 10.43 -10.35
CA VAL A 109 -1.74 10.15 -9.37
C VAL A 109 -1.39 10.73 -8.01
N CYS A 110 -0.16 10.55 -7.55
CA CYS A 110 0.32 11.12 -6.29
C CYS A 110 0.24 12.66 -6.27
N MET A 111 0.51 13.30 -7.40
CA MET A 111 0.46 14.77 -7.54
C MET A 111 -0.94 15.37 -7.39
N GLN A 112 -1.99 14.55 -7.44
CA GLN A 112 -3.35 15.00 -7.14
C GLN A 112 -3.56 15.32 -5.66
N ASN A 113 -2.71 14.78 -4.79
CA ASN A 113 -2.72 15.13 -3.38
C ASN A 113 -2.00 16.48 -3.17
N PRO A 114 -2.68 17.50 -2.61
CA PRO A 114 -2.11 18.83 -2.44
C PRO A 114 -0.83 18.87 -1.58
N ILE A 115 -0.71 17.97 -0.61
CA ILE A 115 0.48 17.88 0.26
C ILE A 115 1.69 17.39 -0.56
N VAL A 116 1.49 16.35 -1.35
CA VAL A 116 2.53 15.79 -2.23
C VAL A 116 2.95 16.82 -3.28
N LYS A 117 1.95 17.44 -3.94
CA LYS A 117 2.20 18.50 -4.92
C LYS A 117 2.92 19.70 -4.32
N GLY A 118 2.57 20.11 -3.12
CA GLY A 118 3.25 21.18 -2.40
C GLY A 118 4.71 20.87 -2.08
N GLN A 119 5.02 19.60 -1.82
CA GLN A 119 6.37 19.16 -1.49
C GLN A 119 7.27 18.98 -2.73
N TYR A 120 6.75 18.40 -3.79
CA TYR A 120 7.56 17.97 -4.94
C TYR A 120 7.31 18.77 -6.21
N GLN A 121 6.19 19.49 -6.29
CA GLN A 121 5.78 20.39 -7.37
C GLN A 121 5.42 19.67 -8.68
N THR A 122 6.27 18.78 -9.17
CA THR A 122 6.08 18.05 -10.43
C THR A 122 6.39 16.56 -10.26
N ALA A 123 5.76 15.73 -11.08
CA ALA A 123 5.95 14.28 -11.05
C ALA A 123 7.36 13.85 -11.45
N ASP A 124 8.05 14.65 -12.27
CA ASP A 124 9.40 14.39 -12.74
C ASP A 124 10.50 14.93 -11.80
N ASN A 125 10.13 15.43 -10.63
CA ASN A 125 11.11 15.85 -9.63
C ASN A 125 12.08 14.69 -9.34
N PRO A 126 13.41 14.90 -9.48
CA PRO A 126 14.40 13.82 -9.41
C PRO A 126 14.52 13.16 -8.03
N ILE A 127 14.05 13.81 -6.96
CA ILE A 127 14.04 13.20 -5.63
C ILE A 127 12.75 12.43 -5.32
N PHE A 128 11.70 12.62 -6.14
CA PHE A 128 10.39 12.02 -5.89
C PHE A 128 10.36 10.56 -6.34
N GLU A 129 10.07 9.66 -5.42
CA GLU A 129 10.07 8.22 -5.62
C GLU A 129 8.71 7.61 -5.28
N VAL A 130 8.32 6.61 -6.05
CA VAL A 130 7.14 5.78 -5.77
C VAL A 130 7.55 4.32 -5.67
N PHE A 131 6.83 3.58 -4.83
CA PHE A 131 7.01 2.15 -4.67
C PHE A 131 5.67 1.46 -4.47
N TYR A 132 5.61 0.20 -4.82
CA TYR A 132 4.46 -0.65 -4.52
C TYR A 132 4.88 -1.79 -3.58
N LEU A 133 3.87 -2.42 -2.99
CA LEU A 133 4.07 -3.62 -2.20
C LEU A 133 3.95 -4.86 -3.09
N ASP A 134 5.04 -5.58 -3.26
CA ASP A 134 5.03 -6.92 -3.81
C ASP A 134 4.65 -7.92 -2.72
N ASN A 135 3.92 -8.97 -3.11
CA ASN A 135 3.43 -9.97 -2.16
C ASN A 135 2.66 -9.36 -0.98
N ALA A 136 1.81 -8.36 -1.27
CA ALA A 136 1.02 -7.68 -0.27
C ALA A 136 -0.02 -8.61 0.36
N HIS A 137 -0.03 -8.69 1.69
CA HIS A 137 -0.97 -9.47 2.46
C HIS A 137 -1.14 -8.87 3.85
N GLY A 138 -2.23 -9.21 4.51
CA GLY A 138 -2.45 -8.66 5.84
C GLY A 138 -3.77 -9.08 6.47
N VAL A 139 -4.13 -8.36 7.52
CA VAL A 139 -5.36 -8.59 8.26
C VAL A 139 -6.05 -7.27 8.60
N ILE A 140 -7.38 -7.31 8.61
CA ILE A 140 -8.22 -6.29 9.24
C ILE A 140 -8.92 -6.96 10.42
N ALA A 141 -8.76 -6.39 11.60
CA ALA A 141 -9.28 -6.93 12.84
C ALA A 141 -9.89 -5.84 13.72
N ASP A 142 -10.63 -6.25 14.71
CA ASP A 142 -11.21 -5.39 15.74
C ASP A 142 -11.31 -6.12 17.09
N PHE A 143 -11.89 -5.48 18.09
CA PHE A 143 -12.09 -6.08 19.41
C PHE A 143 -13.43 -6.82 19.59
N SER A 144 -14.18 -7.07 18.51
CA SER A 144 -15.49 -7.74 18.57
C SER A 144 -15.41 -9.21 18.93
N GLY A 145 -14.24 -9.83 18.79
CA GLY A 145 -14.05 -11.27 18.92
C GLY A 145 -14.37 -12.05 17.63
N ASN A 146 -14.72 -11.36 16.56
CA ASN A 146 -14.89 -11.96 15.23
C ASN A 146 -13.54 -12.40 14.65
N THR A 147 -13.58 -13.40 13.75
CA THR A 147 -12.39 -13.82 13.02
C THR A 147 -11.85 -12.66 12.21
N PRO A 148 -10.53 -12.33 12.30
CA PRO A 148 -9.92 -11.31 11.48
C PRO A 148 -10.11 -11.56 9.98
N TYR A 149 -10.28 -10.50 9.23
CA TYR A 149 -10.36 -10.57 7.78
C TYR A 149 -8.94 -10.62 7.18
N GLU A 150 -8.59 -11.72 6.54
CA GLU A 150 -7.28 -11.93 5.89
C GLU A 150 -7.37 -11.65 4.39
N PHE A 151 -6.32 -11.04 3.85
CA PHE A 151 -6.23 -10.70 2.43
C PHE A 151 -4.81 -10.86 1.91
#